data_151c0b3600192a437f8c2b70ddab542a
#
_entry.id   151c0b3600192a437f8c2b70ddab542a
#
_cell.length_a   1.000
_cell.length_b   1.000
_cell.length_c   1.000
_cell.angle_alpha   90.00
_cell.angle_beta   90.00
_cell.angle_gamma   90.00
#
_symmetry.space_group_name_H-M   'P 1'
#
loop_
_entity.id
_entity.type
_entity.pdbx_description
1 polymer ?
#
loop_
_entity_poly.entity_id
_entity_poly.type
_entity_poly.pdbx_seq_one_letter_code
_entity_poly.pdbx_strand_id
1 'polypeptide(L)'
;MPVLNRVAQAAGIQAAKHNWELIPMCHPLPLTDIDISFPLSDQPCMVEIRAAVTCIGVTGVDSATPEMCGQAIYPAAVMQGEKEESAARLSGCKNIVEAVPAGNAVTLPQWGLTLDCGKAVPADICRAGIRAHHVTAAPEGTEGAFLCAVERVIQDVFTTIVLLRPEHAAPEAPPLRMELEREDAPTVLDNQLVWISVQPRDILLLK
;
A
#
# COMPACT_ATOMS: atom_id res chain seq x y z
N MET A 1 13.09 -19.40 -20.48
CA MET A 1 13.32 -18.20 -19.67
C MET A 1 13.88 -16.98 -20.41
N PRO A 2 14.87 -17.04 -21.32
CA PRO A 2 15.42 -15.81 -21.95
C PRO A 2 14.43 -15.02 -22.82
N VAL A 3 13.43 -15.66 -23.41
CA VAL A 3 12.42 -14.98 -24.25
C VAL A 3 11.44 -14.16 -23.39
N LEU A 4 11.00 -14.71 -22.25
CA LEU A 4 10.07 -14.02 -21.35
C LEU A 4 10.70 -12.74 -20.78
N ASN A 5 11.98 -12.79 -20.41
CA ASN A 5 12.71 -11.63 -19.90
C ASN A 5 12.83 -10.53 -20.96
N ARG A 6 13.05 -10.87 -22.22
CA ARG A 6 13.11 -9.89 -23.33
C ARG A 6 11.77 -9.22 -23.59
N VAL A 7 10.67 -9.96 -23.52
CA VAL A 7 9.32 -9.42 -23.69
C VAL A 7 8.98 -8.49 -22.53
N ALA A 8 9.27 -8.90 -21.29
CA ALA A 8 9.07 -8.07 -20.11
C ALA A 8 9.93 -6.79 -20.15
N GLN A 9 11.18 -6.89 -20.58
CA GLN A 9 12.06 -5.74 -20.75
C GLN A 9 11.51 -4.77 -21.81
N ALA A 10 11.08 -5.27 -22.97
CA ALA A 10 10.49 -4.44 -24.01
C ALA A 10 9.21 -3.75 -23.55
N ALA A 11 8.35 -4.45 -22.83
CA ALA A 11 7.13 -3.89 -22.24
C ALA A 11 7.44 -2.77 -21.23
N GLY A 12 8.41 -2.98 -20.35
CA GLY A 12 8.86 -1.98 -19.39
C GLY A 12 9.45 -0.73 -20.05
N ILE A 13 10.26 -0.90 -21.11
CA ILE A 13 10.79 0.22 -21.90
C ILE A 13 9.67 1.01 -22.57
N GLN A 14 8.66 0.34 -23.11
CA GLN A 14 7.49 1.01 -23.70
C GLN A 14 6.69 1.75 -22.64
N ALA A 15 6.43 1.14 -21.49
CA ALA A 15 5.75 1.79 -20.38
C ALA A 15 6.48 3.07 -19.95
N ALA A 16 7.81 3.02 -19.85
CA ALA A 16 8.64 4.18 -19.53
C ALA A 16 8.46 5.33 -20.53
N LYS A 17 8.45 5.02 -21.84
CA LYS A 17 8.30 6.00 -22.91
C LYS A 17 6.90 6.61 -22.98
N HIS A 18 5.87 5.89 -22.57
CA HIS A 18 4.48 6.32 -22.61
C HIS A 18 3.91 6.75 -21.25
N ASN A 19 4.77 6.88 -20.23
CA ASN A 19 4.35 7.23 -18.87
C ASN A 19 3.58 8.56 -18.80
N TRP A 20 3.96 9.54 -19.61
CA TRP A 20 3.28 10.83 -19.70
C TRP A 20 1.84 10.74 -20.23
N GLU A 21 1.48 9.69 -20.96
CA GLU A 21 0.10 9.43 -21.42
C GLU A 21 -0.80 8.88 -20.31
N LEU A 22 -0.19 8.26 -19.29
CA LEU A 22 -0.88 7.56 -18.22
C LEU A 22 -1.03 8.41 -16.96
N ILE A 23 -0.10 9.35 -16.75
CA ILE A 23 -0.09 10.21 -15.57
C ILE A 23 -0.57 11.61 -15.95
N PRO A 24 -1.75 12.04 -15.46
CA PRO A 24 -2.22 13.41 -15.68
C PRO A 24 -1.17 14.42 -15.18
N MET A 25 -0.90 15.44 -15.99
CA MET A 25 0.08 16.51 -15.71
C MET A 25 1.57 16.07 -15.79
N CYS A 26 1.88 14.86 -16.21
CA CYS A 26 3.24 14.47 -16.53
C CYS A 26 3.62 14.98 -17.93
N HIS A 27 4.80 15.60 -18.06
CA HIS A 27 5.32 16.02 -19.34
C HIS A 27 6.13 14.90 -20.01
N PRO A 28 6.18 14.82 -21.36
CA PRO A 28 7.09 13.91 -22.04
C PRO A 28 8.53 14.28 -21.68
N LEU A 29 9.23 13.36 -21.02
CA LEU A 29 10.63 13.55 -20.62
C LEU A 29 11.56 13.11 -21.76
N PRO A 30 12.66 13.83 -22.02
CA PRO A 30 13.67 13.45 -22.99
C PRO A 30 14.53 12.30 -22.46
N LEU A 31 13.99 11.08 -22.46
CA LEU A 31 14.67 9.89 -21.97
C LEU A 31 15.82 9.52 -22.89
N THR A 32 17.03 9.36 -22.34
CA THR A 32 18.24 9.03 -23.10
C THR A 32 18.63 7.58 -22.96
N ASP A 33 18.31 6.95 -21.82
CA ASP A 33 18.58 5.55 -21.58
C ASP A 33 17.53 4.94 -20.66
N ILE A 34 17.19 3.67 -20.91
CA ILE A 34 16.28 2.88 -20.08
C ILE A 34 16.86 1.48 -19.99
N ASP A 35 17.38 1.13 -18.82
CA ASP A 35 17.85 -0.22 -18.51
C ASP A 35 16.88 -0.90 -17.55
N ILE A 36 16.43 -2.10 -17.92
CA ILE A 36 15.54 -2.92 -17.09
C ILE A 36 16.10 -4.33 -17.06
N SER A 37 16.32 -4.83 -15.86
CA SER A 37 16.82 -6.19 -15.62
C SER A 37 15.93 -6.93 -14.63
N PHE A 38 15.93 -8.27 -14.75
CA PHE A 38 15.14 -9.17 -13.93
C PHE A 38 16.04 -10.25 -13.32
N PRO A 39 16.83 -9.92 -12.28
CA PRO A 39 17.57 -10.92 -11.53
C PRO A 39 16.59 -11.93 -10.92
N LEU A 40 16.91 -13.22 -11.08
CA LEU A 40 16.16 -14.31 -10.50
C LEU A 40 16.92 -14.81 -9.26
N SER A 41 16.20 -15.03 -8.17
CA SER A 41 16.72 -15.71 -6.99
C SER A 41 15.95 -17.00 -6.79
N ASP A 42 16.68 -18.08 -6.52
CA ASP A 42 16.08 -19.39 -6.23
C ASP A 42 15.73 -19.53 -4.74
N GLN A 43 16.32 -18.70 -3.87
CA GLN A 43 16.07 -18.74 -2.43
C GLN A 43 16.10 -17.30 -1.83
N PRO A 44 14.94 -16.71 -1.52
CA PRO A 44 13.58 -17.15 -1.84
C PRO A 44 13.32 -17.11 -3.35
N CYS A 45 12.35 -17.91 -3.82
CA CYS A 45 11.93 -17.88 -5.21
C CYS A 45 11.32 -16.51 -5.53
N MET A 46 12.13 -15.62 -6.09
CA MET A 46 11.83 -14.21 -6.27
C MET A 46 12.38 -13.71 -7.60
N VAL A 47 11.63 -12.81 -8.22
CA VAL A 47 12.09 -12.00 -9.36
C VAL A 47 12.33 -10.59 -8.85
N GLU A 48 13.58 -10.16 -8.83
CA GLU A 48 13.90 -8.75 -8.58
C GLU A 48 13.77 -7.98 -9.90
N ILE A 49 13.12 -6.81 -9.85
CA ILE A 49 13.03 -5.92 -11.01
C ILE A 49 13.90 -4.71 -10.71
N ARG A 50 14.91 -4.49 -11.54
CA ARG A 50 15.76 -3.30 -11.50
C ARG A 50 15.49 -2.48 -12.74
N ALA A 51 15.10 -1.22 -12.55
CA ALA A 51 14.92 -0.27 -13.62
C ALA A 51 15.77 0.98 -13.36
N ALA A 52 16.52 1.39 -14.37
CA ALA A 52 17.26 2.64 -14.38
C ALA A 52 16.85 3.46 -15.60
N VAL A 53 16.48 4.71 -15.38
CA VAL A 53 16.05 5.63 -16.44
C VAL A 53 16.89 6.88 -16.37
N THR A 54 17.47 7.27 -17.49
CA THR A 54 18.28 8.48 -17.62
C THR A 54 17.59 9.48 -18.53
N CYS A 55 17.53 10.74 -18.12
CA CYS A 55 17.01 11.81 -18.97
C CYS A 55 17.97 13.01 -18.99
N ILE A 56 17.88 13.83 -20.05
CA ILE A 56 18.53 15.13 -20.14
C ILE A 56 17.50 16.16 -19.72
N GLY A 57 17.47 16.49 -18.42
CA GLY A 57 16.54 17.50 -17.91
C GLY A 57 16.64 17.67 -16.40
N VAL A 58 16.19 18.81 -15.90
CA VAL A 58 16.33 19.22 -14.49
C VAL A 58 15.04 18.98 -13.69
N THR A 59 13.97 18.47 -14.30
CA THR A 59 12.66 18.37 -13.69
C THR A 59 12.11 16.94 -13.65
N GLY A 60 11.73 16.48 -12.47
CA GLY A 60 10.71 15.46 -12.29
C GLY A 60 11.06 14.00 -12.56
N VAL A 61 12.33 13.63 -12.66
CA VAL A 61 12.73 12.21 -12.83
C VAL A 61 12.42 11.38 -11.59
N ASP A 62 12.50 11.99 -10.42
CA ASP A 62 12.26 11.33 -9.13
C ASP A 62 10.80 10.86 -8.96
N SER A 63 9.85 11.51 -9.65
CA SER A 63 8.45 11.12 -9.62
C SER A 63 8.08 10.07 -10.67
N ALA A 64 8.84 9.96 -11.75
CA ALA A 64 8.53 9.05 -12.86
C ALA A 64 8.98 7.60 -12.59
N THR A 65 10.10 7.41 -11.91
CA THR A 65 10.70 6.09 -11.68
C THR A 65 9.90 5.17 -10.74
N PRO A 66 9.40 5.61 -9.59
CA PRO A 66 8.58 4.77 -8.72
C PRO A 66 7.24 4.38 -9.36
N GLU A 67 6.62 5.32 -10.08
CA GLU A 67 5.32 5.11 -10.72
C GLU A 67 5.40 4.19 -11.93
N MET A 68 6.46 4.29 -12.72
CA MET A 68 6.73 3.40 -13.84
C MET A 68 6.98 1.96 -13.39
N CYS A 69 7.77 1.79 -12.34
CA CYS A 69 7.96 0.49 -11.68
C CYS A 69 6.63 0.01 -11.08
N GLY A 70 5.86 0.88 -10.45
CA GLY A 70 4.55 0.57 -9.87
C GLY A 70 3.56 0.04 -10.90
N GLN A 71 3.47 0.64 -12.07
CA GLN A 71 2.54 0.20 -13.13
C GLN A 71 2.94 -1.13 -13.77
N ALA A 72 4.24 -1.44 -13.86
CA ALA A 72 4.72 -2.73 -14.36
C ALA A 72 4.62 -3.84 -13.29
N ILE A 73 4.82 -3.48 -12.00
CA ILE A 73 4.85 -4.43 -10.88
C ILE A 73 3.45 -4.65 -10.30
N TYR A 74 2.58 -3.64 -10.33
CA TYR A 74 1.24 -3.72 -9.75
C TYR A 74 0.42 -4.94 -10.22
N PRO A 75 0.34 -5.26 -11.53
CA PRO A 75 -0.34 -6.46 -11.96
C PRO A 75 0.32 -7.75 -11.43
N ALA A 76 1.64 -7.80 -11.36
CA ALA A 76 2.36 -8.96 -10.87
C ALA A 76 2.19 -9.14 -9.36
N ALA A 77 2.22 -8.07 -8.58
CA ALA A 77 1.99 -8.10 -7.14
C ALA A 77 0.56 -8.50 -6.79
N VAL A 78 -0.43 -7.98 -7.52
CA VAL A 78 -1.85 -8.34 -7.37
C VAL A 78 -2.10 -9.81 -7.75
N MET A 79 -1.46 -10.29 -8.81
CA MET A 79 -1.60 -11.69 -9.24
C MET A 79 -0.94 -12.69 -8.28
N GLN A 80 0.10 -12.30 -7.55
CA GLN A 80 0.78 -13.15 -6.57
C GLN A 80 0.17 -13.09 -5.17
N GLY A 81 -0.82 -12.21 -4.95
CA GLY A 81 -1.37 -11.91 -3.62
C GLY A 81 -0.25 -11.35 -2.74
N GLU A 82 -0.26 -10.05 -2.53
CA GLU A 82 0.75 -9.28 -1.80
C GLU A 82 1.17 -9.96 -0.49
N LYS A 83 2.20 -10.79 -0.57
CA LYS A 83 2.73 -11.52 0.60
C LYS A 83 3.92 -10.83 1.22
N GLU A 84 4.50 -9.86 0.53
CA GLU A 84 5.68 -9.14 0.96
C GLU A 84 5.38 -7.66 1.22
N GLU A 85 6.00 -7.12 2.25
CA GLU A 85 5.84 -5.71 2.65
C GLU A 85 6.18 -4.75 1.51
N SER A 86 7.25 -5.04 0.76
CA SER A 86 7.68 -4.22 -0.37
C SER A 86 6.62 -4.14 -1.47
N ALA A 87 5.98 -5.26 -1.80
CA ALA A 87 4.89 -5.31 -2.76
C ALA A 87 3.66 -4.55 -2.26
N ALA A 88 3.29 -4.72 -0.98
CA ALA A 88 2.19 -4.00 -0.36
C ALA A 88 2.42 -2.48 -0.36
N ARG A 89 3.64 -2.01 -0.06
CA ARG A 89 3.99 -0.59 -0.12
C ARG A 89 3.91 -0.02 -1.53
N LEU A 90 4.45 -0.73 -2.52
CA LEU A 90 4.40 -0.33 -3.92
C LEU A 90 2.96 -0.27 -4.46
N SER A 91 2.10 -1.21 -4.04
CA SER A 91 0.69 -1.23 -4.42
C SER A 91 -0.17 -0.21 -3.65
N GLY A 92 0.45 0.67 -2.85
CA GLY A 92 -0.23 1.79 -2.19
C GLY A 92 -0.74 1.50 -0.78
N CYS A 93 -0.41 0.36 -0.16
CA CYS A 93 -0.74 0.12 1.24
C CYS A 93 0.05 1.08 2.14
N LYS A 94 -0.65 1.94 2.87
CA LYS A 94 -0.04 2.97 3.73
C LYS A 94 0.01 2.55 5.20
N ASN A 95 -0.88 1.67 5.63
CA ASN A 95 -0.94 1.18 7.00
C ASN A 95 -0.27 -0.19 7.05
N ILE A 96 0.99 -0.26 7.44
CA ILE A 96 1.73 -1.50 7.62
C ILE A 96 2.39 -1.45 8.99
N VAL A 97 2.09 -2.44 9.84
CA VAL A 97 2.59 -2.56 11.20
C VAL A 97 3.05 -3.99 11.49
N GLU A 98 3.79 -4.16 12.58
CA GLU A 98 4.16 -5.48 13.08
C GLU A 98 2.94 -6.29 13.45
N ALA A 99 2.99 -7.58 13.17
CA ALA A 99 1.90 -8.50 13.36
C ALA A 99 2.36 -9.83 13.96
N VAL A 100 1.59 -10.32 14.91
CA VAL A 100 1.82 -11.61 15.56
C VAL A 100 0.61 -12.52 15.28
N PRO A 101 0.81 -13.69 14.67
CA PRO A 101 -0.26 -14.65 14.42
C PRO A 101 -0.95 -15.11 15.72
N ALA A 102 -2.28 -15.16 15.72
CA ALA A 102 -3.12 -15.60 16.84
C ALA A 102 -4.29 -16.48 16.34
N GLY A 103 -3.97 -17.63 15.76
CA GLY A 103 -4.99 -18.55 15.21
C GLY A 103 -5.63 -18.01 13.95
N ASN A 104 -6.90 -17.62 13.98
CA ASN A 104 -7.62 -16.99 12.88
C ASN A 104 -7.55 -15.45 12.93
N ALA A 105 -6.84 -14.91 13.91
CA ALA A 105 -6.68 -13.48 14.09
C ALA A 105 -5.21 -13.09 14.03
N VAL A 106 -4.96 -11.80 13.89
CA VAL A 106 -3.63 -11.20 13.97
C VAL A 106 -3.62 -10.13 15.05
N THR A 107 -2.65 -10.21 15.94
CA THR A 107 -2.41 -9.17 16.95
C THR A 107 -1.44 -8.15 16.40
N LEU A 108 -1.76 -6.88 16.55
CA LEU A 108 -1.01 -5.70 16.10
C LEU A 108 -0.51 -4.96 17.33
N PRO A 109 0.68 -5.30 17.88
CA PRO A 109 1.14 -4.78 19.17
C PRO A 109 1.25 -3.26 19.21
N GLN A 110 1.68 -2.65 18.10
CA GLN A 110 1.84 -1.20 18.01
C GLN A 110 0.51 -0.46 18.15
N TRP A 111 -0.58 -1.01 17.61
CA TRP A 111 -1.91 -0.42 17.72
C TRP A 111 -2.75 -0.95 18.88
N GLY A 112 -2.25 -1.97 19.60
CA GLY A 112 -2.99 -2.60 20.71
C GLY A 112 -4.26 -3.30 20.25
N LEU A 113 -4.30 -3.79 19.01
CA LEU A 113 -5.48 -4.37 18.36
C LEU A 113 -5.26 -5.85 18.09
N THR A 114 -6.37 -6.60 18.08
CA THR A 114 -6.42 -7.96 17.54
C THR A 114 -7.56 -7.99 16.51
N LEU A 115 -7.23 -8.30 15.26
CA LEU A 115 -8.17 -8.31 14.14
C LEU A 115 -8.41 -9.73 13.68
N ASP A 116 -9.67 -10.11 13.49
CA ASP A 116 -10.06 -11.37 12.87
C ASP A 116 -9.74 -11.32 11.38
N CYS A 117 -9.09 -12.38 10.87
CA CYS A 117 -8.74 -12.53 9.46
C CYS A 117 -9.71 -13.46 8.72
N GLY A 118 -10.72 -14.03 9.39
CA GLY A 118 -11.68 -14.94 8.81
C GLY A 118 -11.09 -16.27 8.28
N LYS A 119 -9.80 -16.49 8.47
CA LYS A 119 -9.04 -17.68 8.04
C LYS A 119 -7.82 -17.87 8.94
N ALA A 120 -7.27 -19.08 8.93
CA ALA A 120 -6.05 -19.37 9.66
C ALA A 120 -4.89 -18.49 9.17
N VAL A 121 -4.22 -17.82 10.12
CA VAL A 121 -3.08 -16.95 9.86
C VAL A 121 -1.80 -17.80 9.83
N PRO A 122 -1.01 -17.75 8.74
CA PRO A 122 0.27 -18.46 8.67
C PRO A 122 1.23 -18.03 9.78
N ALA A 123 1.99 -19.00 10.33
CA ALA A 123 2.91 -18.73 11.44
C ALA A 123 4.13 -17.90 11.05
N ASP A 124 4.42 -17.77 9.78
CA ASP A 124 5.57 -17.03 9.22
C ASP A 124 5.24 -15.56 8.87
N ILE A 125 4.05 -15.09 9.24
CA ILE A 125 3.67 -13.68 9.10
C ILE A 125 4.37 -12.86 10.17
N CYS A 126 4.96 -11.74 9.77
CA CYS A 126 5.59 -10.78 10.66
C CYS A 126 4.99 -9.37 10.58
N ARG A 127 4.19 -9.08 9.55
CA ARG A 127 3.52 -7.78 9.36
C ARG A 127 2.09 -7.94 8.88
N ALA A 128 1.27 -6.93 9.17
CA ALA A 128 -0.06 -6.80 8.59
C ALA A 128 -0.20 -5.43 7.91
N GLY A 129 -0.90 -5.44 6.78
CA GLY A 129 -1.19 -4.24 6.01
C GLY A 129 -2.69 -4.01 5.87
N ILE A 130 -3.12 -2.76 5.90
CA ILE A 130 -4.50 -2.35 5.65
C ILE A 130 -4.48 -1.16 4.69
N ARG A 131 -5.21 -1.24 3.60
CA ARG A 131 -5.32 -0.10 2.68
C ARG A 131 -6.16 1.01 3.31
N ALA A 132 -5.76 2.26 3.11
CA ALA A 132 -6.40 3.39 3.78
C ALA A 132 -7.90 3.55 3.43
N HIS A 133 -8.30 3.17 2.21
CA HIS A 133 -9.70 3.19 1.77
C HIS A 133 -10.53 1.98 2.25
N HIS A 134 -9.90 0.97 2.84
CA HIS A 134 -10.59 -0.15 3.50
C HIS A 134 -10.81 0.07 5.00
N VAL A 135 -10.26 1.17 5.53
CA VAL A 135 -10.53 1.62 6.90
C VAL A 135 -11.81 2.44 6.86
N THR A 136 -12.87 1.95 7.48
CA THR A 136 -14.21 2.56 7.39
C THR A 136 -14.73 2.94 8.77
N ALA A 137 -15.48 4.05 8.84
CA ALA A 137 -16.21 4.39 10.04
C ALA A 137 -17.38 3.42 10.26
N ALA A 138 -17.63 3.04 11.49
CA ALA A 138 -18.67 2.10 11.86
C ALA A 138 -19.50 2.64 13.03
N PRO A 139 -20.77 2.23 13.18
CA PRO A 139 -21.55 2.50 14.37
C PRO A 139 -20.93 1.85 15.62
N GLU A 140 -21.17 2.47 16.78
CA GLU A 140 -20.82 1.87 18.07
C GLU A 140 -21.49 0.49 18.25
N GLY A 141 -20.72 -0.49 18.74
CA GLY A 141 -21.22 -1.85 18.94
C GLY A 141 -21.16 -2.74 17.68
N THR A 142 -20.61 -2.26 16.56
CA THR A 142 -20.34 -3.08 15.39
C THR A 142 -19.31 -4.16 15.75
N GLU A 143 -19.57 -5.40 15.40
CA GLU A 143 -18.66 -6.53 15.67
C GLU A 143 -17.30 -6.29 14.99
N GLY A 144 -16.22 -6.46 15.75
CA GLY A 144 -14.85 -6.22 15.24
C GLY A 144 -14.46 -4.76 15.08
N ALA A 145 -15.34 -3.80 15.41
CA ALA A 145 -15.00 -2.40 15.41
C ALA A 145 -14.19 -2.02 16.66
N PHE A 146 -13.31 -1.04 16.52
CA PHE A 146 -12.45 -0.52 17.58
C PHE A 146 -12.48 1.01 17.59
N LEU A 147 -12.28 1.58 18.77
CA LEU A 147 -12.33 3.02 18.99
C LEU A 147 -11.01 3.68 18.62
N CYS A 148 -11.07 4.79 17.90
CA CYS A 148 -9.93 5.61 17.53
C CYS A 148 -10.17 7.08 17.87
N ALA A 149 -9.12 7.77 18.29
CA ALA A 149 -9.09 9.23 18.33
C ALA A 149 -8.65 9.78 16.98
N VAL A 150 -9.28 10.86 16.53
CA VAL A 150 -8.85 11.60 15.33
C VAL A 150 -7.69 12.51 15.72
N GLU A 151 -6.48 12.23 15.18
CA GLU A 151 -5.29 13.04 15.43
C GLU A 151 -5.18 14.22 14.47
N ARG A 152 -5.45 13.98 13.20
CA ARG A 152 -5.33 14.99 12.15
C ARG A 152 -6.23 14.67 10.98
N VAL A 153 -6.75 15.71 10.37
CA VAL A 153 -7.49 15.67 9.11
C VAL A 153 -6.72 16.47 8.08
N ILE A 154 -6.48 15.88 6.92
CA ILE A 154 -5.78 16.48 5.80
C ILE A 154 -6.73 16.44 4.61
N GLN A 155 -7.13 17.60 4.12
CA GLN A 155 -7.94 17.70 2.91
C GLN A 155 -7.02 17.71 1.69
N ASP A 156 -7.22 16.74 0.81
CA ASP A 156 -6.59 16.69 -0.50
C ASP A 156 -7.60 17.11 -1.58
N VAL A 157 -7.14 17.20 -2.83
CA VAL A 157 -7.98 17.67 -3.94
C VAL A 157 -9.21 16.78 -4.15
N PHE A 158 -9.05 15.47 -4.02
CA PHE A 158 -10.10 14.47 -4.31
C PHE A 158 -10.57 13.70 -3.08
N THR A 159 -9.73 13.57 -2.05
CA THR A 159 -9.99 12.75 -0.87
C THR A 159 -9.73 13.52 0.41
N THR A 160 -10.27 13.02 1.50
CA THR A 160 -9.93 13.48 2.86
C THR A 160 -9.16 12.36 3.56
N ILE A 161 -7.97 12.67 4.02
CA ILE A 161 -7.13 11.76 4.78
C ILE A 161 -7.32 12.05 6.26
N VAL A 162 -7.70 11.03 7.01
CA VAL A 162 -7.84 11.10 8.46
C VAL A 162 -6.77 10.24 9.10
N LEU A 163 -5.95 10.84 9.96
CA LEU A 163 -4.99 10.11 10.77
C LEU A 163 -5.63 9.80 12.12
N LEU A 164 -5.67 8.54 12.44
CA LEU A 164 -6.36 7.97 13.58
C LEU A 164 -5.37 7.31 14.54
N ARG A 165 -5.64 7.41 15.83
CA ARG A 165 -4.94 6.68 16.87
C ARG A 165 -5.89 5.72 17.56
N PRO A 166 -5.69 4.40 17.46
CA PRO A 166 -6.44 3.43 18.24
C PRO A 166 -6.27 3.67 19.74
N GLU A 167 -7.31 3.45 20.54
CA GLU A 167 -7.35 3.77 21.98
C GLU A 167 -6.21 3.12 22.78
N HIS A 168 -5.84 1.90 22.38
CA HIS A 168 -4.78 1.13 23.05
C HIS A 168 -3.44 1.14 22.32
N ALA A 169 -3.24 2.09 21.40
CA ALA A 169 -2.00 2.19 20.62
C ALA A 169 -0.82 2.61 21.52
N ALA A 170 0.34 2.02 21.25
CA ALA A 170 1.58 2.43 21.88
C ALA A 170 1.91 3.91 21.54
N PRO A 171 2.59 4.67 22.43
CA PRO A 171 2.91 6.08 22.17
C PRO A 171 3.67 6.32 20.86
N GLU A 172 4.56 5.40 20.51
CA GLU A 172 5.40 5.46 19.30
C GLU A 172 4.73 4.82 18.05
N ALA A 173 3.48 4.34 18.17
CA ALA A 173 2.80 3.69 17.07
C ALA A 173 2.56 4.67 15.92
N PRO A 174 2.75 4.22 14.65
CA PRO A 174 2.36 5.03 13.52
C PRO A 174 0.83 5.23 13.51
N PRO A 175 0.34 6.39 13.10
CA PRO A 175 -1.10 6.62 12.99
C PRO A 175 -1.73 5.68 11.96
N LEU A 176 -2.95 5.24 12.21
CA LEU A 176 -3.77 4.54 11.24
C LEU A 176 -4.35 5.56 10.26
N ARG A 177 -4.02 5.43 9.00
CA ARG A 177 -4.53 6.31 7.94
C ARG A 177 -5.83 5.76 7.38
N MET A 178 -6.86 6.60 7.35
CA MET A 178 -8.12 6.36 6.67
C MET A 178 -8.24 7.36 5.50
N GLU A 179 -8.75 6.91 4.37
CA GLU A 179 -9.09 7.74 3.21
C GLU A 179 -10.59 7.69 2.97
N LEU A 180 -11.20 8.87 2.92
CA LEU A 180 -12.63 9.06 2.69
C LEU A 180 -12.84 9.85 1.40
N GLU A 181 -13.94 9.58 0.72
CA GLU A 181 -14.44 10.49 -0.30
C GLU A 181 -14.83 11.82 0.37
N ARG A 182 -14.72 12.90 -0.37
CA ARG A 182 -14.94 14.25 0.19
C ARG A 182 -16.35 14.46 0.76
N GLU A 183 -17.32 13.71 0.23
CA GLU A 183 -18.71 13.77 0.65
C GLU A 183 -18.94 13.12 2.02
N ASP A 184 -18.14 12.12 2.38
CA ASP A 184 -18.24 11.37 3.64
C ASP A 184 -17.44 12.01 4.79
N ALA A 185 -16.55 12.94 4.47
CA ALA A 185 -15.66 13.59 5.43
C ALA A 185 -16.37 14.33 6.58
N PRO A 186 -17.46 15.08 6.39
CA PRO A 186 -18.10 15.85 7.46
C PRO A 186 -18.53 15.00 8.65
N THR A 187 -18.99 13.77 8.40
CA THR A 187 -19.49 12.86 9.44
C THR A 187 -18.39 12.40 10.41
N VAL A 188 -17.15 12.34 9.94
CA VAL A 188 -15.98 11.89 10.74
C VAL A 188 -15.29 13.08 11.40
N LEU A 189 -15.33 14.26 10.80
CA LEU A 189 -14.62 15.45 11.26
C LEU A 189 -15.21 16.06 12.54
N ASP A 190 -16.51 15.88 12.76
CA ASP A 190 -17.20 16.41 13.93
C ASP A 190 -16.99 15.58 15.20
N ASN A 191 -16.42 14.38 15.08
CA ASN A 191 -16.19 13.48 16.19
C ASN A 191 -14.68 13.39 16.51
N GLN A 192 -14.30 13.77 17.72
CA GLN A 192 -12.94 13.54 18.23
C GLN A 192 -12.63 12.04 18.44
N LEU A 193 -13.67 11.21 18.57
CA LEU A 193 -13.61 9.76 18.68
C LEU A 193 -14.49 9.14 17.59
N VAL A 194 -13.97 8.09 16.95
CA VAL A 194 -14.67 7.39 15.87
C VAL A 194 -14.47 5.88 16.01
N TRP A 195 -15.56 5.13 15.84
CA TRP A 195 -15.50 3.69 15.72
C TRP A 195 -15.09 3.31 14.30
N ILE A 196 -14.09 2.45 14.21
CA ILE A 196 -13.47 2.01 12.96
C ILE A 196 -13.67 0.53 12.77
N SER A 197 -13.97 0.11 11.56
CA SER A 197 -14.08 -1.28 11.16
C SER A 197 -13.18 -1.57 9.96
N VAL A 198 -12.61 -2.78 9.93
CA VAL A 198 -11.84 -3.32 8.82
C VAL A 198 -12.36 -4.71 8.52
N GLN A 199 -12.69 -4.98 7.26
CA GLN A 199 -13.18 -6.30 6.88
C GLN A 199 -12.04 -7.33 6.91
N PRO A 200 -12.28 -8.58 7.39
CA PRO A 200 -11.25 -9.62 7.45
C PRO A 200 -10.51 -9.87 6.14
N ARG A 201 -11.22 -9.77 5.01
CA ARG A 201 -10.66 -9.96 3.67
C ARG A 201 -9.69 -8.87 3.23
N ASP A 202 -9.75 -7.68 3.85
CA ASP A 202 -8.96 -6.50 3.50
C ASP A 202 -7.67 -6.38 4.32
N ILE A 203 -7.41 -7.36 5.19
CA ILE A 203 -6.19 -7.47 5.97
C ILE A 203 -5.15 -8.24 5.16
N LEU A 204 -4.09 -7.55 4.78
CA LEU A 204 -2.94 -8.14 4.10
C LEU A 204 -2.02 -8.77 5.14
N LEU A 205 -1.72 -10.06 4.96
CA LEU A 205 -0.80 -10.82 5.82
C LEU A 205 0.56 -10.90 5.12
N LEU A 206 1.56 -10.22 5.66
CA LEU A 206 2.86 -9.99 5.03
C LEU A 206 3.98 -10.73 5.78
N LYS A 207 4.98 -11.20 5.02
CA LYS A 207 6.19 -11.86 5.53
C LYS A 207 7.34 -10.88 5.66
#